data_30b760772a97d497540dd7545ea04219
#
_entry.id   30b760772a97d497540dd7545ea04219
#
_cell.length_a   1.000
_cell.length_b   1.000
_cell.length_c   1.000
_cell.angle_alpha   90.00
_cell.angle_beta   90.00
_cell.angle_gamma   90.00
#
_symmetry.space_group_name_H-M   'P 1'
#
loop_
_entity.id
_entity.type
_entity.pdbx_description
1 polymer ?
#
loop_
_entity_poly.entity_id
_entity_poly.type
_entity_poly.pdbx_seq_one_letter_code
_entity_poly.pdbx_strand_id
1 'polypeptide(L)'
;MDIWKKHIDVKKLTDMHIDTAVQHAGIEFLEVGGNFIRARVLVDQRTRQPYGLLHGGISILLAEAIGSCGAHFSCPEGYIS
;
A
#
# COMPACT_ATOMS: atom_id res chain seq x y z
N MET A 1 -15.78 12.32 3.00
CA MET A 1 -16.67 11.13 3.07
C MET A 1 -15.83 9.92 3.46
N ASP A 2 -16.31 9.14 4.42
CA ASP A 2 -15.64 7.92 4.86
C ASP A 2 -16.23 6.72 4.13
N ILE A 3 -15.40 6.04 3.33
CA ILE A 3 -15.82 4.87 2.54
C ILE A 3 -15.50 3.54 3.24
N TRP A 4 -14.80 3.59 4.38
CA TRP A 4 -14.29 2.38 5.02
C TRP A 4 -15.38 1.61 5.73
N LYS A 5 -15.44 0.31 5.51
CA LYS A 5 -16.38 -0.61 6.16
C LYS A 5 -15.72 -1.43 7.27
N LYS A 6 -14.39 -1.33 7.37
CA LYS A 6 -13.58 -2.01 8.37
C LYS A 6 -12.62 -0.99 8.99
N HIS A 7 -12.15 -1.26 10.21
CA HIS A 7 -11.15 -0.38 10.81
C HIS A 7 -9.89 -0.33 9.98
N ILE A 8 -9.43 0.88 9.67
CA ILE A 8 -8.23 1.10 8.89
C ILE A 8 -7.45 2.29 9.45
N ASP A 9 -6.15 2.12 9.66
CA ASP A 9 -5.22 3.20 9.97
C ASP A 9 -3.82 2.81 9.47
N VAL A 10 -2.88 3.73 9.58
CA VAL A 10 -1.50 3.51 9.12
C VAL A 10 -0.86 2.35 9.85
N LYS A 11 -1.07 2.24 11.16
CA LYS A 11 -0.48 1.15 11.96
C LYS A 11 -0.99 -0.20 11.48
N LYS A 12 -2.29 -0.33 11.23
CA LYS A 12 -2.88 -1.58 10.75
C LYS A 12 -2.31 -1.97 9.39
N LEU A 13 -2.23 -1.02 8.47
CA LEU A 13 -1.66 -1.28 7.14
C LEU A 13 -0.19 -1.71 7.24
N THR A 14 0.59 -1.03 8.07
CA THR A 14 1.99 -1.36 8.28
C THR A 14 2.14 -2.76 8.88
N ASP A 15 1.39 -3.06 9.93
CA ASP A 15 1.48 -4.34 10.63
C ASP A 15 1.09 -5.53 9.75
N MET A 16 0.07 -5.37 8.91
CA MET A 16 -0.37 -6.48 8.06
C MET A 16 0.58 -6.78 6.90
N HIS A 17 1.52 -5.89 6.62
CA HIS A 17 2.51 -6.08 5.56
C HIS A 17 3.88 -6.51 6.07
N ILE A 18 4.03 -6.80 7.36
CA ILE A 18 5.28 -7.33 7.92
C ILE A 18 5.61 -8.66 7.22
N ASP A 19 6.87 -8.82 6.82
CA ASP A 19 7.39 -9.98 6.09
C ASP A 19 6.75 -10.22 4.72
N THR A 20 6.25 -9.15 4.09
CA THR A 20 5.74 -9.21 2.72
C THR A 20 6.64 -8.45 1.75
N ALA A 21 6.40 -8.62 0.45
CA ALA A 21 7.12 -7.88 -0.59
C ALA A 21 6.96 -6.36 -0.41
N VAL A 22 5.82 -5.91 0.08
CA VAL A 22 5.56 -4.49 0.33
C VAL A 22 6.54 -3.93 1.37
N GLN A 23 6.71 -4.62 2.49
CA GLN A 23 7.68 -4.21 3.50
C GLN A 23 9.10 -4.31 2.97
N HIS A 24 9.43 -5.41 2.30
CA HIS A 24 10.78 -5.65 1.78
C HIS A 24 11.21 -4.57 0.78
N ALA A 25 10.32 -4.09 -0.05
CA ALA A 25 10.60 -3.03 -1.02
C ALA A 25 10.73 -1.64 -0.35
N GLY A 26 10.38 -1.52 0.92
CA GLY A 26 10.47 -0.25 1.65
C GLY A 26 9.30 0.68 1.41
N ILE A 27 8.14 0.14 1.07
CA ILE A 27 6.92 0.92 0.93
C ILE A 27 6.43 1.32 2.32
N GLU A 28 6.18 2.62 2.51
CA GLU A 28 5.65 3.18 3.75
C GLU A 28 4.25 3.70 3.55
N PHE A 29 3.33 3.31 4.42
CA PHE A 29 2.00 3.92 4.48
C PHE A 29 2.10 5.19 5.32
N LEU A 30 1.64 6.31 4.77
CA LEU A 30 1.81 7.63 5.39
C LEU A 30 0.55 8.16 6.02
N GLU A 31 -0.60 7.92 5.38
CA GLU A 31 -1.85 8.53 5.81
C GLU A 31 -3.03 7.73 5.31
N VAL A 32 -4.07 7.66 6.14
CA VAL A 32 -5.37 7.12 5.74
C VAL A 32 -6.40 8.22 5.98
N GLY A 33 -7.05 8.68 4.93
CA GLY A 33 -8.17 9.61 5.02
C GLY A 33 -9.50 8.89 4.92
N GLY A 34 -10.60 9.64 4.91
CA GLY A 34 -11.93 9.05 4.82
C GLY A 34 -12.18 8.30 3.52
N ASN A 35 -11.48 8.65 2.46
CA ASN A 35 -11.66 8.05 1.13
C ASN A 35 -10.34 7.91 0.36
N PHE A 36 -9.20 7.90 1.05
CA PHE A 36 -7.91 7.72 0.38
C PHE A 36 -6.88 7.05 1.29
N ILE A 37 -5.87 6.48 0.67
CA ILE A 37 -4.66 5.96 1.31
C ILE A 37 -3.47 6.59 0.61
N ARG A 38 -2.50 7.05 1.38
CA ARG A 38 -1.25 7.60 0.86
C ARG A 38 -0.08 6.75 1.30
N ALA A 39 0.78 6.41 0.35
CA ALA A 39 1.99 5.64 0.62
C ALA A 39 3.13 6.17 -0.25
N ARG A 40 4.36 5.79 0.08
CA ARG A 40 5.54 6.16 -0.71
C ARG A 40 6.54 5.01 -0.72
N VAL A 41 7.48 5.08 -1.66
CA VAL A 41 8.63 4.20 -1.72
C VAL A 41 9.87 5.01 -2.09
N LEU A 42 11.00 4.73 -1.43
CA LEU A 42 12.26 5.38 -1.77
C LEU A 42 12.89 4.70 -2.98
N VAL A 43 13.55 5.50 -3.84
CA VAL A 43 14.34 4.97 -4.94
C VAL A 43 15.74 4.71 -4.42
N ASP A 44 16.05 3.45 -4.11
CA ASP A 44 17.36 3.01 -3.64
C ASP A 44 17.72 1.69 -4.32
N GLN A 45 18.80 1.02 -3.85
CA GLN A 45 19.26 -0.21 -4.50
C GLN A 45 18.22 -1.32 -4.55
N ARG A 46 17.17 -1.27 -3.69
CA ARG A 46 16.10 -2.27 -3.67
C ARG A 46 15.04 -2.02 -4.75
N THR A 47 14.92 -0.79 -5.22
CA THR A 47 13.77 -0.35 -6.02
C THR A 47 14.15 0.27 -7.35
N ARG A 48 15.43 0.64 -7.55
CA ARG A 48 15.86 1.28 -8.79
C ARG A 48 16.19 0.24 -9.87
N GLN A 49 15.97 0.63 -11.11
CA GLN A 49 16.47 -0.11 -12.27
C GLN A 49 17.91 0.33 -12.57
N PRO A 50 18.63 -0.31 -13.55
CA PRO A 50 20.06 -0.04 -13.77
C PRO A 50 20.44 1.42 -14.05
N TYR A 51 19.52 2.25 -14.50
CA TYR A 51 19.77 3.65 -14.79
C TYR A 51 19.47 4.59 -13.62
N GLY A 52 19.23 4.06 -12.42
CA GLY A 52 18.99 4.85 -11.23
C GLY A 52 17.55 5.33 -11.05
N LEU A 53 16.63 4.96 -11.94
CA LEU A 53 15.22 5.29 -11.84
C LEU A 53 14.47 4.20 -11.08
N LEU A 54 13.28 4.55 -10.58
CA LEU A 54 12.43 3.56 -9.93
C LEU A 54 12.07 2.43 -10.91
N HIS A 55 12.26 1.19 -10.47
CA HIS A 55 11.90 0.03 -11.29
C HIS A 55 10.38 0.01 -11.53
N GLY A 56 9.96 -0.20 -12.79
CA GLY A 56 8.53 -0.20 -13.14
C GLY A 56 7.71 -1.21 -12.36
N GLY A 57 8.29 -2.39 -12.06
CA GLY A 57 7.64 -3.40 -11.22
C GLY A 57 7.37 -2.92 -9.80
N ILE A 58 8.23 -2.03 -9.25
CA ILE A 58 8.03 -1.46 -7.92
C ILE A 58 6.86 -0.45 -7.96
N SER A 59 6.73 0.33 -9.04
CA SER A 59 5.58 1.22 -9.21
C SER A 59 4.27 0.44 -9.25
N ILE A 60 4.26 -0.71 -9.94
CA ILE A 60 3.09 -1.59 -9.99
C ILE A 60 2.79 -2.18 -8.61
N LEU A 61 3.82 -2.60 -7.87
CA LEU A 61 3.66 -3.13 -6.51
C LEU A 61 3.05 -2.08 -5.59
N LEU A 62 3.53 -0.83 -5.67
CA LEU A 62 2.98 0.28 -4.87
C LEU A 62 1.51 0.52 -5.19
N ALA A 63 1.17 0.61 -6.48
CA ALA A 63 -0.21 0.84 -6.92
C ALA A 63 -1.13 -0.32 -6.50
N GLU A 64 -0.65 -1.56 -6.65
CA GLU A 64 -1.41 -2.75 -6.26
C GLU A 64 -1.64 -2.82 -4.76
N ALA A 65 -0.63 -2.51 -3.96
CA ALA A 65 -0.75 -2.51 -2.50
C ALA A 65 -1.82 -1.52 -2.03
N ILE A 66 -1.82 -0.29 -2.57
CA ILE A 66 -2.81 0.73 -2.24
C ILE A 66 -4.21 0.29 -2.73
N GLY A 67 -4.30 -0.17 -3.97
CA GLY A 67 -5.57 -0.56 -4.57
C GLY A 67 -6.20 -1.75 -3.85
N SER A 68 -5.42 -2.77 -3.53
CA SER A 68 -5.88 -3.96 -2.81
C SER A 68 -6.36 -3.60 -1.41
N CYS A 69 -5.60 -2.79 -0.68
CA CYS A 69 -6.00 -2.35 0.65
C CYS A 69 -7.28 -1.52 0.60
N GLY A 70 -7.35 -0.59 -0.36
CA GLY A 70 -8.54 0.24 -0.54
C GLY A 70 -9.78 -0.61 -0.80
N ALA A 71 -9.67 -1.59 -1.69
CA ALA A 71 -10.78 -2.49 -2.01
C ALA A 71 -11.18 -3.32 -0.79
N HIS A 72 -10.20 -3.90 -0.08
CA HIS A 72 -10.48 -4.76 1.08
C HIS A 72 -11.21 -3.99 2.18
N PHE A 73 -10.69 -2.83 2.58
CA PHE A 73 -11.23 -2.07 3.72
C PHE A 73 -12.50 -1.31 3.39
N SER A 74 -12.81 -1.07 2.11
CA SER A 74 -14.09 -0.46 1.70
C SER A 74 -15.16 -1.48 1.37
N CYS A 75 -14.80 -2.78 1.30
CA CYS A 75 -15.74 -3.86 1.00
C CYS A 75 -16.60 -4.16 2.24
N PRO A 76 -17.94 -4.26 2.10
CA PRO A 76 -18.78 -4.63 3.22
C PRO A 76 -18.43 -6.02 3.75
N GLU A 77 -18.66 -6.23 5.05
CA GLU A 77 -18.43 -7.52 5.67
C GLU A 77 -19.29 -8.60 4.97
N GLY A 78 -18.67 -9.74 4.72
CA GLY A 78 -19.34 -10.84 4.01
C GLY A 78 -19.13 -10.84 2.52
N TYR A 79 -18.48 -9.81 1.95
CA TYR A 79 -18.17 -9.75 0.52
C TYR A 79 -16.67 -9.97 0.32
N ILE A 80 -16.31 -10.45 -0.87
CA ILE A 80 -14.91 -10.65 -1.28
C ILE A 80 -14.46 -9.44 -2.08
N SER A 81 -13.28 -8.92 -1.75
CA SER A 81 -12.67 -7.81 -2.51
C SER A 81 -11.46 -8.27 -3.28
#